data_f14537d8752f0e79e75bbfe47ff77fdd
#
_entry.id   f14537d8752f0e79e75bbfe47ff77fdd
#
_cell.length_a   1.000
_cell.length_b   1.000
_cell.length_c   1.000
_cell.angle_alpha   90.00
_cell.angle_beta   90.00
_cell.angle_gamma   90.00
#
_symmetry.space_group_name_H-M   'P 1'
#
loop_
_entity.id
_entity.type
_entity.pdbx_description
1 polymer ?
#
loop_
_entity_poly.entity_id
_entity_poly.type
_entity_poly.pdbx_seq_one_letter_code
_entity_poly.pdbx_strand_id
1 'polypeptide(L)'
;LLELAKANRRIVGVTPAMPTGCSMDIMMAQMPERVFDVGIAEGHAITFSAGMAKDGLIPFCNIYSSFAQRAYDNIIHDVAISRQKVIVCLDRAGLVGEDGPTHHGVFDIASLRTVPNLTICSPLNETELRNMMYTAQLEKNVGPWVIRYPRGRGSLTDWRTPMQEIEIGTAKLCHEGNVICV
;
A
#
# COMPACT_ATOMS: atom_id res chain seq x y z
N LEU A 1 -0.94 10.23 -1.39
CA LEU A 1 -2.30 9.95 -0.91
C LEU A 1 -3.17 11.21 -0.84
N LEU A 2 -2.72 12.26 -0.19
CA LEU A 2 -3.48 13.52 -0.04
C LEU A 2 -4.03 14.07 -1.37
N GLU A 3 -3.22 14.04 -2.43
CA GLU A 3 -3.63 14.50 -3.77
C GLU A 3 -4.82 13.67 -4.31
N LEU A 4 -4.76 12.36 -4.17
CA LEU A 4 -5.86 11.46 -4.54
C LEU A 4 -7.11 11.71 -3.69
N ALA A 5 -6.93 11.92 -2.39
CA ALA A 5 -8.02 12.19 -1.48
C ALA A 5 -8.72 13.52 -1.75
N LYS A 6 -8.01 14.54 -2.25
CA LYS A 6 -8.61 15.80 -2.72
C LYS A 6 -9.50 15.59 -3.95
N ALA A 7 -9.09 14.70 -4.85
CA ALA A 7 -9.84 14.40 -6.08
C ALA A 7 -10.99 13.39 -5.88
N ASN A 8 -10.85 12.48 -4.90
CA ASN A 8 -11.82 11.40 -4.66
C ASN A 8 -12.25 11.39 -3.19
N ARG A 9 -13.51 11.75 -2.93
CA ARG A 9 -14.08 11.85 -1.59
C ARG A 9 -14.20 10.52 -0.85
N ARG A 10 -14.17 9.39 -1.55
CA ARG A 10 -14.25 8.05 -0.96
C ARG A 10 -12.93 7.56 -0.38
N ILE A 11 -11.80 8.20 -0.71
CA ILE A 11 -10.50 7.80 -0.19
C ILE A 11 -10.38 8.19 1.27
N VAL A 12 -10.01 7.22 2.10
CA VAL A 12 -9.69 7.39 3.52
C VAL A 12 -8.33 6.76 3.83
N GLY A 13 -7.67 7.24 4.87
CA GLY A 13 -6.40 6.71 5.35
C GLY A 13 -6.59 5.95 6.66
N VAL A 14 -5.92 4.82 6.81
CA VAL A 14 -5.87 4.05 8.06
C VAL A 14 -4.42 3.73 8.39
N THR A 15 -4.04 3.84 9.65
CA THR A 15 -2.71 3.43 10.12
C THR A 15 -2.76 2.93 11.55
N PRO A 16 -2.03 1.86 11.90
CA PRO A 16 -1.90 1.39 13.26
C PRO A 16 -0.67 2.03 13.95
N ALA A 17 -0.86 3.20 14.57
CA ALA A 17 0.14 3.95 15.35
C ALA A 17 1.40 4.39 14.56
N MET A 18 1.28 4.59 13.24
CA MET A 18 2.42 4.97 12.39
C MET A 18 2.16 6.25 11.55
N PRO A 19 1.46 7.28 12.04
CA PRO A 19 1.06 8.40 11.19
C PRO A 19 2.26 9.14 10.60
N THR A 20 3.29 9.45 11.39
CA THR A 20 4.50 10.13 10.93
C THR A 20 5.41 9.22 10.11
N GLY A 21 5.54 7.96 10.52
CA GLY A 21 6.43 6.99 9.87
C GLY A 21 6.02 6.66 8.43
N CYS A 22 4.73 6.65 8.12
CA CYS A 22 4.20 6.44 6.77
C CYS A 22 3.65 7.72 6.13
N SER A 23 4.01 8.89 6.64
CA SER A 23 3.59 10.22 6.13
C SER A 23 2.08 10.42 6.04
N MET A 24 1.31 9.72 6.88
CA MET A 24 -0.14 9.88 6.98
C MET A 24 -0.53 11.17 7.71
N ASP A 25 0.36 11.69 8.57
CA ASP A 25 0.25 12.97 9.27
C ASP A 25 -0.02 14.13 8.30
N ILE A 26 0.53 14.09 7.08
CA ILE A 26 0.30 15.09 6.03
C ILE A 26 -1.18 15.16 5.64
N MET A 27 -1.83 14.01 5.48
CA MET A 27 -3.26 13.94 5.17
C MET A 27 -4.10 14.21 6.42
N MET A 28 -3.69 13.74 7.58
CA MET A 28 -4.35 13.95 8.86
C MET A 28 -4.45 15.44 9.21
N ALA A 29 -3.42 16.22 8.93
CA ALA A 29 -3.42 17.67 9.17
C ALA A 29 -4.40 18.44 8.29
N GLN A 30 -4.76 17.94 7.09
CA GLN A 30 -5.65 18.63 6.15
C GLN A 30 -7.06 18.03 6.10
N MET A 31 -7.22 16.77 6.45
CA MET A 31 -8.47 16.01 6.37
C MET A 31 -8.58 15.04 7.57
N PRO A 32 -8.61 15.58 8.83
CA PRO A 32 -8.59 14.72 10.03
C PRO A 32 -9.76 13.75 10.09
N GLU A 33 -10.91 14.11 9.53
CA GLU A 33 -12.12 13.28 9.50
C GLU A 33 -12.02 12.07 8.53
N ARG A 34 -10.94 12.01 7.74
CA ARG A 34 -10.70 10.98 6.74
C ARG A 34 -9.44 10.17 7.00
N VAL A 35 -8.83 10.33 8.17
CA VAL A 35 -7.64 9.58 8.57
C VAL A 35 -7.86 8.99 9.96
N PHE A 36 -7.65 7.69 10.07
CA PHE A 36 -7.90 6.92 11.28
C PHE A 36 -6.62 6.27 11.77
N ASP A 37 -6.15 6.70 12.93
CA ASP A 37 -5.11 5.97 13.67
C ASP A 37 -5.80 5.04 14.68
N VAL A 38 -5.64 3.74 14.50
CA VAL A 38 -6.30 2.73 15.32
C VAL A 38 -5.42 2.23 16.49
N GLY A 39 -4.31 2.91 16.75
CA GLY A 39 -3.33 2.45 17.74
C GLY A 39 -2.52 1.24 17.25
N ILE A 40 -1.78 0.59 18.14
CA ILE A 40 -0.95 -0.58 17.81
C ILE A 40 -1.86 -1.81 17.67
N ALA A 41 -2.59 -1.89 16.54
CA ALA A 41 -3.60 -2.90 16.29
C ALA A 41 -3.69 -3.21 14.78
N GLU A 42 -2.66 -3.85 14.21
CA GLU A 42 -2.52 -4.08 12.78
C GLU A 42 -3.68 -4.94 12.21
N GLY A 43 -4.08 -5.99 12.92
CA GLY A 43 -5.24 -6.80 12.52
C GLY A 43 -6.52 -5.98 12.47
N HIS A 44 -6.75 -5.13 13.49
CA HIS A 44 -7.91 -4.23 13.51
C HIS A 44 -7.87 -3.21 12.35
N ALA A 45 -6.69 -2.65 12.02
CA ALA A 45 -6.54 -1.73 10.90
C ALA A 45 -7.02 -2.34 9.57
N ILE A 46 -6.70 -3.61 9.33
CA ILE A 46 -7.12 -4.35 8.13
C ILE A 46 -8.63 -4.64 8.17
N THR A 47 -9.15 -5.19 9.26
CA THR A 47 -10.59 -5.51 9.40
C THR A 47 -11.45 -4.25 9.31
N PHE A 48 -11.04 -3.16 9.96
CA PHE A 48 -11.71 -1.86 9.89
C PHE A 48 -11.72 -1.31 8.46
N SER A 49 -10.58 -1.42 7.75
CA SER A 49 -10.49 -1.05 6.34
C SER A 49 -11.43 -1.88 5.47
N ALA A 50 -11.53 -3.19 5.72
CA ALA A 50 -12.45 -4.06 4.99
C ALA A 50 -13.92 -3.64 5.19
N GLY A 51 -14.31 -3.27 6.41
CA GLY A 51 -15.64 -2.75 6.70
C GLY A 51 -15.94 -1.47 5.94
N MET A 52 -15.01 -0.52 5.93
CA MET A 52 -15.15 0.72 5.17
C MET A 52 -15.24 0.48 3.65
N ALA A 53 -14.45 -0.46 3.13
CA ALA A 53 -14.49 -0.82 1.71
C ALA A 53 -15.83 -1.45 1.32
N LYS A 54 -16.43 -2.25 2.18
CA LYS A 54 -17.76 -2.82 2.00
C LYS A 54 -18.84 -1.75 1.90
N ASP A 55 -18.68 -0.64 2.60
CA ASP A 55 -19.60 0.52 2.56
C ASP A 55 -19.25 1.50 1.42
N GLY A 56 -18.34 1.14 0.52
CA GLY A 56 -18.02 1.91 -0.70
C GLY A 56 -16.93 2.94 -0.55
N LEU A 57 -16.24 3.01 0.60
CA LEU A 57 -15.02 3.80 0.74
C LEU A 57 -13.82 3.11 0.08
N ILE A 58 -12.74 3.85 -0.09
CA ILE A 58 -11.50 3.33 -0.65
C ILE A 58 -10.38 3.55 0.38
N PRO A 59 -10.21 2.62 1.33
CA PRO A 59 -9.21 2.75 2.37
C PRO A 59 -7.81 2.45 1.85
N PHE A 60 -6.89 3.36 2.13
CA PHE A 60 -5.45 3.17 2.05
C PHE A 60 -4.96 2.84 3.46
N CYS A 61 -4.64 1.58 3.70
CA CYS A 61 -4.16 1.09 4.99
C CYS A 61 -2.63 1.02 4.98
N ASN A 62 -1.98 1.95 5.67
CA ASN A 62 -0.53 2.09 5.69
C ASN A 62 0.06 1.40 6.93
N ILE A 63 0.81 0.33 6.69
CA ILE A 63 1.41 -0.51 7.73
C ILE A 63 2.87 -0.78 7.35
N TYR A 64 3.80 -0.85 8.33
CA TYR A 64 5.14 -1.35 8.03
C TYR A 64 5.08 -2.83 7.62
N SER A 65 5.85 -3.19 6.61
CA SER A 65 5.84 -4.53 6.04
C SER A 65 6.06 -5.63 7.10
N SER A 66 7.03 -5.45 8.01
CA SER A 66 7.27 -6.40 9.10
C SER A 66 6.11 -6.49 10.09
N PHE A 67 5.38 -5.41 10.32
CA PHE A 67 4.25 -5.38 11.27
C PHE A 67 2.96 -5.93 10.65
N ALA A 68 2.82 -5.85 9.34
CA ALA A 68 1.70 -6.45 8.61
C ALA A 68 1.60 -7.97 8.80
N GLN A 69 2.67 -8.64 9.26
CA GLN A 69 2.64 -10.06 9.62
C GLN A 69 1.58 -10.36 10.71
N ARG A 70 1.31 -9.41 11.62
CA ARG A 70 0.27 -9.55 12.66
C ARG A 70 -1.15 -9.49 12.11
N ALA A 71 -1.31 -9.02 10.88
CA ALA A 71 -2.60 -8.88 10.21
C ALA A 71 -2.79 -9.90 9.06
N TYR A 72 -1.93 -10.91 8.97
CA TYR A 72 -1.94 -11.87 7.86
C TYR A 72 -3.28 -12.57 7.71
N ASP A 73 -3.84 -13.07 8.82
CA ASP A 73 -5.16 -13.70 8.84
C ASP A 73 -6.27 -12.73 8.39
N ASN A 74 -6.26 -11.49 8.88
CA ASN A 74 -7.23 -10.47 8.50
C ASN A 74 -7.14 -10.10 7.00
N ILE A 75 -5.92 -10.06 6.45
CA ILE A 75 -5.73 -9.85 5.00
C ILE A 75 -6.37 -10.98 4.20
N ILE A 76 -6.26 -12.23 4.65
CA ILE A 76 -6.86 -13.38 3.98
C ILE A 76 -8.39 -13.33 4.08
N HIS A 77 -8.92 -13.32 5.31
CA HIS A 77 -10.35 -13.52 5.56
C HIS A 77 -11.19 -12.29 5.30
N ASP A 78 -10.76 -11.13 5.82
CA ASP A 78 -11.58 -9.94 5.78
C ASP A 78 -11.45 -9.19 4.45
N VAL A 79 -10.30 -9.32 3.78
CA VAL A 79 -9.99 -8.55 2.58
C VAL A 79 -9.95 -9.41 1.32
N ALA A 80 -9.09 -10.44 1.26
CA ALA A 80 -8.82 -11.15 0.02
C ALA A 80 -9.95 -12.10 -0.40
N ILE A 81 -10.45 -12.94 0.51
CA ILE A 81 -11.57 -13.87 0.25
C ILE A 81 -12.83 -13.09 -0.10
N SER A 82 -13.12 -12.04 0.66
CA SER A 82 -14.27 -11.17 0.46
C SER A 82 -14.11 -10.17 -0.68
N ARG A 83 -12.93 -10.11 -1.33
CA ARG A 83 -12.58 -9.20 -2.44
C ARG A 83 -12.84 -7.72 -2.14
N GLN A 84 -12.64 -7.31 -0.89
CA GLN A 84 -12.82 -5.91 -0.51
C GLN A 84 -11.74 -5.02 -1.15
N LYS A 85 -12.14 -3.86 -1.63
CA LYS A 85 -11.24 -2.88 -2.26
C LYS A 85 -10.43 -2.12 -1.19
N VAL A 86 -9.52 -2.82 -0.52
CA VAL A 86 -8.56 -2.25 0.42
C VAL A 86 -7.20 -2.12 -0.27
N ILE A 87 -6.57 -0.96 -0.16
CA ILE A 87 -5.23 -0.72 -0.68
C ILE A 87 -4.27 -0.74 0.51
N VAL A 88 -3.59 -1.86 0.70
CA VAL A 88 -2.59 -2.04 1.74
C VAL A 88 -1.26 -1.49 1.25
N CYS A 89 -0.77 -0.44 1.89
CA CYS A 89 0.51 0.17 1.60
C CYS A 89 1.54 -0.34 2.61
N LEU A 90 2.45 -1.20 2.16
CA LEU A 90 3.51 -1.77 2.97
C LEU A 90 4.75 -0.90 2.91
N ASP A 91 4.88 -0.01 3.88
CA ASP A 91 6.08 0.79 4.07
C ASP A 91 7.22 -0.08 4.64
N ARG A 92 8.45 0.29 4.43
CA ARG A 92 9.64 -0.46 4.90
C ARG A 92 9.74 -1.88 4.36
N ALA A 93 9.35 -2.09 3.10
CA ALA A 93 9.58 -3.35 2.42
C ALA A 93 11.08 -3.54 2.13
N GLY A 94 11.58 -4.75 2.32
CA GLY A 94 12.99 -5.07 2.16
C GLY A 94 13.85 -4.68 3.37
N LEU A 95 15.11 -4.36 3.14
CA LEU A 95 16.06 -3.96 4.19
C LEU A 95 15.85 -2.50 4.57
N VAL A 96 15.89 -2.20 5.86
CA VAL A 96 15.51 -0.88 6.39
C VAL A 96 16.67 -0.10 7.05
N GLY A 97 17.86 -0.67 7.12
CA GLY A 97 19.04 0.01 7.68
C GLY A 97 18.89 0.33 9.17
N GLU A 98 18.80 1.61 9.50
CA GLU A 98 18.80 2.12 10.89
C GLU A 98 17.70 1.57 11.78
N ASP A 99 16.54 1.22 11.23
CA ASP A 99 15.43 0.65 12.03
C ASP A 99 15.76 -0.75 12.55
N GLY A 100 16.79 -1.39 12.00
CA GLY A 100 17.32 -2.66 12.47
C GLY A 100 16.54 -3.91 12.04
N PRO A 101 16.98 -5.09 12.49
CA PRO A 101 16.48 -6.38 11.98
C PRO A 101 15.01 -6.64 12.29
N THR A 102 14.45 -6.05 13.33
CA THR A 102 13.04 -6.21 13.70
C THR A 102 12.08 -5.51 12.73
N HIS A 103 12.60 -4.64 11.87
CA HIS A 103 11.81 -3.86 10.91
C HIS A 103 12.03 -4.28 9.45
N HIS A 104 12.94 -5.24 9.18
CA HIS A 104 13.13 -5.73 7.81
C HIS A 104 11.85 -6.37 7.25
N GLY A 105 11.37 -5.80 6.14
CA GLY A 105 10.15 -6.25 5.45
C GLY A 105 10.48 -7.28 4.37
N VAL A 106 11.03 -8.43 4.73
CA VAL A 106 11.54 -9.43 3.80
C VAL A 106 10.59 -10.62 3.57
N PHE A 107 9.51 -10.73 4.35
CA PHE A 107 8.58 -11.87 4.27
C PHE A 107 7.29 -11.57 3.51
N ASP A 108 7.02 -10.32 3.21
CA ASP A 108 5.75 -9.85 2.63
C ASP A 108 5.43 -10.53 1.28
N ILE A 109 6.37 -10.57 0.33
CA ILE A 109 6.14 -11.25 -0.95
C ILE A 109 5.90 -12.74 -0.74
N ALA A 110 6.74 -13.42 0.03
CA ALA A 110 6.65 -14.86 0.22
C ALA A 110 5.31 -15.28 0.85
N SER A 111 4.82 -14.52 1.84
CA SER A 111 3.55 -14.79 2.52
C SER A 111 2.34 -14.37 1.68
N LEU A 112 2.34 -13.16 1.13
CA LEU A 112 1.16 -12.61 0.47
C LEU A 112 0.92 -13.18 -0.93
N ARG A 113 1.96 -13.62 -1.65
CA ARG A 113 1.79 -14.25 -2.98
C ARG A 113 0.97 -15.55 -2.96
N THR A 114 0.83 -16.17 -1.81
CA THR A 114 0.01 -17.37 -1.63
C THR A 114 -1.48 -17.06 -1.45
N VAL A 115 -1.80 -15.80 -1.17
CA VAL A 115 -3.18 -15.35 -0.91
C VAL A 115 -3.87 -15.02 -2.23
N PRO A 116 -5.00 -15.66 -2.55
CA PRO A 116 -5.71 -15.40 -3.80
C PRO A 116 -6.34 -14.00 -3.83
N ASN A 117 -6.62 -13.52 -5.03
CA ASN A 117 -7.29 -12.24 -5.29
C ASN A 117 -6.49 -10.98 -4.92
N LEU A 118 -5.25 -11.09 -4.44
CA LEU A 118 -4.40 -9.94 -4.18
C LEU A 118 -3.65 -9.48 -5.45
N THR A 119 -3.67 -8.19 -5.72
CA THR A 119 -2.75 -7.56 -6.68
C THR A 119 -1.55 -7.02 -5.89
N ILE A 120 -0.37 -7.64 -6.06
CA ILE A 120 0.85 -7.23 -5.36
C ILE A 120 1.75 -6.49 -6.34
N CYS A 121 2.18 -5.28 -5.98
CA CYS A 121 3.05 -4.46 -6.81
C CYS A 121 4.18 -3.79 -6.02
N SER A 122 5.29 -3.58 -6.73
CA SER A 122 6.49 -2.93 -6.21
C SER A 122 6.90 -1.82 -7.19
N PRO A 123 6.78 -0.56 -6.81
CA PRO A 123 7.20 0.54 -7.69
C PRO A 123 8.72 0.62 -7.79
N LEU A 124 9.22 0.95 -8.97
CA LEU A 124 10.62 1.22 -9.22
C LEU A 124 11.07 2.56 -8.61
N ASN A 125 10.18 3.54 -8.59
CA ASN A 125 10.45 4.91 -8.15
C ASN A 125 9.16 5.62 -7.70
N GLU A 126 9.28 6.88 -7.31
CA GLU A 126 8.18 7.70 -6.77
C GLU A 126 7.07 7.96 -7.78
N THR A 127 7.41 8.12 -9.05
CA THR A 127 6.42 8.28 -10.13
C THR A 127 5.59 7.02 -10.30
N GLU A 128 6.21 5.85 -10.27
CA GLU A 128 5.48 4.57 -10.33
C GLU A 128 4.63 4.34 -9.08
N LEU A 129 5.15 4.64 -7.88
CA LEU A 129 4.36 4.55 -6.66
C LEU A 129 3.08 5.40 -6.77
N ARG A 130 3.21 6.62 -7.24
CA ARG A 130 2.09 7.54 -7.43
C ARG A 130 1.08 7.00 -8.46
N ASN A 131 1.57 6.43 -9.56
CA ASN A 131 0.75 5.82 -10.59
C ASN A 131 0.06 4.52 -10.12
N MET A 132 0.74 3.69 -9.33
CA MET A 132 0.14 2.50 -8.70
C MET A 132 -0.98 2.87 -7.74
N MET A 133 -0.77 3.87 -6.87
CA MET A 133 -1.81 4.37 -5.97
C MET A 133 -3.00 4.95 -6.75
N TYR A 134 -2.75 5.69 -7.84
CA TYR A 134 -3.80 6.18 -8.72
C TYR A 134 -4.56 5.03 -9.38
N THR A 135 -3.86 4.04 -9.92
CA THR A 135 -4.47 2.88 -10.59
C THR A 135 -5.34 2.07 -9.63
N ALA A 136 -4.83 1.80 -8.42
CA ALA A 136 -5.52 0.99 -7.43
C ALA A 136 -6.90 1.57 -7.02
N GLN A 137 -7.06 2.89 -7.01
CA GLN A 137 -8.31 3.53 -6.60
C GLN A 137 -9.36 3.61 -7.73
N LEU A 138 -9.01 3.35 -9.00
CA LEU A 138 -9.95 3.43 -10.12
C LEU A 138 -11.09 2.42 -9.98
N GLU A 139 -12.31 2.79 -10.37
CA GLU A 139 -13.52 1.98 -10.23
C GLU A 139 -13.40 0.59 -10.89
N LYS A 140 -12.80 0.54 -12.05
CA LYS A 140 -12.64 -0.69 -12.84
C LYS A 140 -11.70 -1.71 -12.18
N ASN A 141 -10.83 -1.26 -11.30
CA ASN A 141 -9.89 -2.11 -10.59
C ASN A 141 -10.53 -2.59 -9.29
N VAL A 142 -11.21 -3.71 -9.38
CA VAL A 142 -11.87 -4.35 -8.24
C VAL A 142 -10.92 -5.23 -7.45
N GLY A 143 -11.21 -5.41 -6.15
CA GLY A 143 -10.43 -6.26 -5.26
C GLY A 143 -9.28 -5.54 -4.59
N PRO A 144 -8.57 -6.27 -3.71
CA PRO A 144 -7.53 -5.70 -2.87
C PRO A 144 -6.19 -5.54 -3.57
N TRP A 145 -5.46 -4.51 -3.15
CA TRP A 145 -4.13 -4.20 -3.62
C TRP A 145 -3.13 -4.21 -2.46
N VAL A 146 -1.92 -4.62 -2.75
CA VAL A 146 -0.75 -4.48 -1.88
C VAL A 146 0.32 -3.73 -2.65
N ILE A 147 0.66 -2.54 -2.20
CA ILE A 147 1.72 -1.71 -2.77
C ILE A 147 2.86 -1.69 -1.76
N ARG A 148 4.00 -2.28 -2.10
CA ARG A 148 5.15 -2.38 -1.22
C ARG A 148 6.29 -1.48 -1.66
N TYR A 149 6.87 -0.71 -0.76
CA TYR A 149 7.96 0.22 -1.07
C TYR A 149 8.97 0.32 0.07
N PRO A 150 10.25 0.65 -0.24
CA PRO A 150 11.31 0.68 0.76
C PRO A 150 11.22 1.92 1.66
N ARG A 151 11.92 1.87 2.80
CA ARG A 151 12.24 3.03 3.62
C ARG A 151 13.31 3.86 2.93
N GLY A 152 13.11 5.15 2.82
CA GLY A 152 14.13 6.05 2.29
C GLY A 152 13.55 7.33 1.72
N ARG A 153 14.46 8.20 1.29
CA ARG A 153 14.08 9.37 0.50
C ARG A 153 14.00 8.97 -0.96
N GLY A 154 13.08 9.59 -1.66
CA GLY A 154 12.99 9.45 -3.10
C GLY A 154 14.21 9.97 -3.82
N SER A 155 14.49 9.43 -4.99
CA SER A 155 15.63 9.76 -5.83
C SER A 155 15.28 10.74 -6.96
N LEU A 156 13.99 10.82 -7.32
CA LEU A 156 13.54 11.68 -8.41
C LEU A 156 13.18 13.07 -7.92
N THR A 157 13.72 14.07 -8.59
CA THR A 157 13.40 15.49 -8.34
C THR A 157 12.07 15.89 -8.96
N ASP A 158 11.72 15.30 -10.09
CA ASP A 158 10.51 15.61 -10.87
C ASP A 158 9.54 14.40 -10.94
N TRP A 159 9.06 13.96 -9.78
CA TRP A 159 8.17 12.82 -9.65
C TRP A 159 6.67 13.17 -9.81
N ARG A 160 6.32 14.46 -9.81
CA ARG A 160 4.92 14.93 -9.91
C ARG A 160 4.47 15.13 -11.37
N THR A 161 4.73 14.15 -12.20
CA THR A 161 4.16 14.10 -13.55
C THR A 161 2.64 13.84 -13.51
N PRO A 162 1.87 14.09 -14.59
CA PRO A 162 0.47 13.67 -14.65
C PRO A 162 0.32 12.19 -14.32
N MET A 163 -0.66 11.85 -13.47
CA MET A 163 -0.92 10.46 -13.09
C MET A 163 -1.33 9.63 -14.30
N GLN A 164 -0.73 8.46 -14.42
CA GLN A 164 -1.01 7.50 -15.48
C GLN A 164 -1.44 6.17 -14.88
N GLU A 165 -2.34 5.51 -15.58
CA GLU A 165 -2.73 4.15 -15.21
C GLU A 165 -1.61 3.17 -15.58
N ILE A 166 -1.36 2.22 -14.67
CA ILE A 166 -0.43 1.11 -14.90
C ILE A 166 -1.24 -0.14 -15.25
N GLU A 167 -0.82 -0.85 -16.28
CA GLU A 167 -1.40 -2.13 -16.65
C GLU A 167 -1.08 -3.20 -15.61
N ILE A 168 -2.13 -3.87 -15.10
CA ILE A 168 -1.99 -4.90 -14.07
C ILE A 168 -1.39 -6.17 -14.68
N GLY A 169 -0.46 -6.80 -13.96
CA GLY A 169 0.19 -8.04 -14.39
C GLY A 169 1.34 -7.83 -15.35
N THR A 170 1.80 -6.60 -15.53
CA THR A 170 2.97 -6.27 -16.35
C THR A 170 4.19 -5.97 -15.49
N ALA A 171 5.36 -6.09 -16.08
CA ALA A 171 6.62 -5.69 -15.51
C ALA A 171 7.41 -4.85 -16.51
N LYS A 172 8.24 -3.93 -16.01
CA LYS A 172 9.13 -3.14 -16.85
C LYS A 172 10.47 -3.85 -17.01
N LEU A 173 10.88 -4.06 -18.25
CA LEU A 173 12.23 -4.54 -18.54
C LEU A 173 13.23 -3.43 -18.24
N CYS A 174 14.10 -3.64 -17.26
CA CYS A 174 15.14 -2.67 -16.88
C CYS A 174 16.41 -2.83 -17.69
N HIS A 175 16.81 -4.08 -17.99
CA HIS A 175 17.98 -4.43 -18.79
C HIS A 175 17.69 -5.63 -19.67
N GLU A 176 18.18 -5.60 -20.89
CA GLU A 176 18.16 -6.77 -21.78
C GLU A 176 19.26 -7.75 -21.36
N GLY A 177 18.96 -9.04 -21.40
CA GLY A 177 19.92 -10.12 -21.11
C GLY A 177 19.55 -11.38 -21.88
N ASN A 178 20.57 -12.21 -22.16
CA ASN A 178 20.42 -13.41 -22.99
C ASN A 178 20.42 -14.71 -22.19
N VAL A 179 20.69 -14.68 -20.88
CA VAL A 179 20.96 -15.89 -20.09
C VAL A 179 20.10 -15.99 -18.83
N ILE A 180 19.87 -14.91 -18.11
CA ILE A 180 19.10 -14.89 -16.85
C ILE A 180 18.19 -13.67 -16.84
N CYS A 181 16.91 -13.89 -16.50
CA CYS A 181 15.98 -12.83 -16.14
C CYS A 181 15.91 -12.72 -14.60
N VAL A 182 16.23 -11.55 -14.07
CA VAL A 182 16.17 -11.26 -12.63
C VAL A 182 15.11 -10.19 -12.40
#